data_09f2a606e8cbe480e0c772769ce7e0ba
#
_entry.id   09f2a606e8cbe480e0c772769ce7e0ba
#
_cell.length_a   1.000
_cell.length_b   1.000
_cell.length_c   1.000
_cell.angle_alpha   90.00
_cell.angle_beta   90.00
_cell.angle_gamma   90.00
#
_symmetry.space_group_name_H-M   'P 1'
#
loop_
_entity.id
_entity.type
_entity.pdbx_description
1 polymer ?
#
loop_
_entity_poly.entity_id
_entity_poly.type
_entity_poly.pdbx_seq_one_letter_code
_entity_poly.pdbx_strand_id
1 'polypeptide(L)'
;MCGIVCAFNIKGDNEAVRADVLKMAQRLRHRGPDWSGIYTDDKAILAHERLAIVDPTSGKQPLISQDGKKIIAVNGEIYNHQILRKKFLDSYNFKTQSDCEVLIPLYESKGVNFLNDLNGIFAFALYDSSKESYLIARDHMGIIPLYMGWDKNGTFYVASELKALEGVCSKIELFPPGHYWFSKNNAPTRWYNRDWVDYQKVKNNKTNISD
;
A
#
# COMPACT_ATOMS: atom_id res chain seq x y z
N MET A 1 -7.44 -4.01 12.07
CA MET A 1 -6.61 -3.75 10.86
C MET A 1 -7.54 -3.50 9.68
N CYS A 2 -7.20 -2.51 8.85
CA CYS A 2 -8.01 -2.09 7.70
C CYS A 2 -8.09 -3.13 6.58
N GLY A 3 -8.94 -2.89 5.58
CA GLY A 3 -9.00 -3.63 4.33
C GLY A 3 -8.75 -2.71 3.14
N ILE A 4 -7.92 -3.13 2.19
CA ILE A 4 -7.74 -2.43 0.92
C ILE A 4 -8.09 -3.34 -0.25
N VAL A 5 -8.67 -2.75 -1.29
CA VAL A 5 -8.86 -3.35 -2.61
C VAL A 5 -8.54 -2.28 -3.65
N CYS A 6 -7.63 -2.59 -4.55
CA CYS A 6 -7.27 -1.65 -5.61
C CYS A 6 -7.25 -2.36 -6.97
N ALA A 7 -7.64 -1.65 -8.02
CA ALA A 7 -7.58 -2.08 -9.40
C ALA A 7 -6.73 -1.11 -10.21
N PHE A 8 -5.90 -1.65 -11.09
CA PHE A 8 -4.99 -0.89 -11.97
C PHE A 8 -4.96 -1.50 -13.37
N ASN A 9 -4.46 -0.75 -14.33
CA ASN A 9 -4.41 -1.18 -15.73
C ASN A 9 -5.80 -1.64 -16.21
N ILE A 10 -6.82 -0.89 -15.85
CA ILE A 10 -8.23 -1.22 -16.12
C ILE A 10 -8.42 -1.46 -17.61
N LYS A 11 -9.03 -2.61 -17.92
CA LYS A 11 -9.37 -3.03 -19.28
C LYS A 11 -10.89 -3.18 -19.39
N GLY A 12 -11.48 -2.56 -20.43
CA GLY A 12 -12.90 -2.64 -20.70
C GLY A 12 -13.73 -1.59 -19.97
N ASP A 13 -14.90 -1.99 -19.47
CA ASP A 13 -15.86 -1.10 -18.83
C ASP A 13 -15.43 -0.74 -17.39
N ASN A 14 -15.11 0.52 -17.17
CA ASN A 14 -14.69 1.05 -15.88
C ASN A 14 -15.78 0.91 -14.80
N GLU A 15 -17.04 1.13 -15.15
CA GLU A 15 -18.17 0.99 -14.21
C GLU A 15 -18.35 -0.45 -13.75
N ALA A 16 -18.13 -1.43 -14.62
CA ALA A 16 -18.15 -2.84 -14.25
C ALA A 16 -17.00 -3.19 -13.29
N VAL A 17 -15.77 -2.71 -13.58
CA VAL A 17 -14.61 -2.88 -12.69
C VAL A 17 -14.86 -2.21 -11.34
N ARG A 18 -15.44 -1.00 -11.34
CA ARG A 18 -15.81 -0.29 -10.12
C ARG A 18 -16.83 -1.07 -9.27
N ALA A 19 -17.84 -1.64 -9.91
CA ALA A 19 -18.83 -2.46 -9.23
C ALA A 19 -18.19 -3.70 -8.59
N ASP A 20 -17.25 -4.34 -9.27
CA ASP A 20 -16.50 -5.48 -8.73
C ASP A 20 -15.60 -5.07 -7.56
N VAL A 21 -14.87 -3.95 -7.65
CA VAL A 21 -14.06 -3.42 -6.53
C VAL A 21 -14.92 -3.14 -5.30
N LEU A 22 -16.12 -2.58 -5.48
CA LEU A 22 -17.06 -2.34 -4.37
C LEU A 22 -17.52 -3.65 -3.72
N LYS A 23 -17.86 -4.69 -4.50
CA LYS A 23 -18.20 -6.02 -3.98
C LYS A 23 -17.03 -6.66 -3.22
N MET A 24 -15.81 -6.53 -3.76
CA MET A 24 -14.59 -6.99 -3.11
C MET A 24 -14.37 -6.27 -1.77
N ALA A 25 -14.53 -4.94 -1.73
CA ALA A 25 -14.41 -4.14 -0.52
C ALA A 25 -15.43 -4.54 0.55
N GLN A 26 -16.69 -4.80 0.16
CA GLN A 26 -17.72 -5.30 1.08
C GLN A 26 -17.31 -6.61 1.77
N ARG A 27 -16.60 -7.51 1.07
CA ARG A 27 -16.06 -8.76 1.68
C ARG A 27 -14.99 -8.48 2.74
N LEU A 28 -14.40 -7.28 2.75
CA LEU A 28 -13.40 -6.85 3.74
C LEU A 28 -13.97 -5.97 4.86
N ARG A 29 -15.27 -5.72 4.89
CA ARG A 29 -15.92 -4.83 5.89
C ARG A 29 -15.65 -5.22 7.33
N HIS A 30 -15.48 -6.52 7.62
CA HIS A 30 -15.14 -7.03 8.96
C HIS A 30 -13.75 -6.56 9.44
N ARG A 31 -12.84 -6.16 8.52
CA ARG A 31 -11.52 -5.63 8.87
C ARG A 31 -11.57 -4.16 9.26
N GLY A 32 -12.48 -3.41 8.67
CA GLY A 32 -12.59 -1.98 8.88
C GLY A 32 -14.04 -1.51 8.87
N PRO A 33 -14.77 -1.68 9.99
CA PRO A 33 -16.20 -1.38 10.06
C PRO A 33 -16.52 0.11 10.17
N ASP A 34 -15.53 0.97 10.48
CA ASP A 34 -15.79 2.36 10.89
C ASP A 34 -16.05 3.29 9.71
N TRP A 35 -15.37 3.05 8.58
CA TRP A 35 -15.50 3.90 7.40
C TRP A 35 -15.14 3.15 6.12
N SER A 36 -15.88 3.45 5.04
CA SER A 36 -15.53 3.03 3.67
C SER A 36 -15.21 4.24 2.82
N GLY A 37 -14.12 4.16 2.06
CA GLY A 37 -13.74 5.19 1.10
C GLY A 37 -13.34 4.59 -0.24
N ILE A 38 -13.55 5.35 -1.31
CA ILE A 38 -13.17 4.96 -2.65
C ILE A 38 -12.67 6.17 -3.45
N TYR A 39 -11.60 5.95 -4.19
CA TYR A 39 -11.15 6.82 -5.28
C TYR A 39 -11.35 6.08 -6.60
N THR A 40 -11.75 6.80 -7.65
CA THR A 40 -11.97 6.24 -8.98
C THR A 40 -11.54 7.24 -10.03
N ASP A 41 -10.74 6.79 -11.00
CA ASP A 41 -10.55 7.44 -12.30
C ASP A 41 -10.51 6.37 -13.41
N ASP A 42 -10.18 6.75 -14.64
CA ASP A 42 -10.19 5.83 -15.81
C ASP A 42 -9.09 4.77 -15.77
N LYS A 43 -8.10 4.90 -14.89
CA LYS A 43 -6.89 4.05 -14.84
C LYS A 43 -6.76 3.26 -13.55
N ALA A 44 -7.33 3.79 -12.46
CA ALA A 44 -7.18 3.20 -11.13
C ALA A 44 -8.43 3.36 -10.27
N ILE A 45 -8.71 2.36 -9.47
CA ILE A 45 -9.74 2.39 -8.44
C ILE A 45 -9.10 1.90 -7.14
N LEU A 46 -9.20 2.70 -6.07
CA LEU A 46 -8.68 2.36 -4.75
C LEU A 46 -9.82 2.41 -3.74
N ALA A 47 -10.15 1.29 -3.12
CA ALA A 47 -11.14 1.18 -2.07
C ALA A 47 -10.49 0.84 -0.74
N HIS A 48 -11.00 1.41 0.34
CA HIS A 48 -10.48 1.24 1.69
C HIS A 48 -11.62 1.04 2.70
N GLU A 49 -11.52 -0.04 3.46
CA GLU A 49 -12.36 -0.32 4.64
C GLU A 49 -11.54 -0.02 5.88
N ARG A 50 -11.96 0.99 6.67
CA ARG A 50 -11.15 1.56 7.74
C ARG A 50 -11.53 1.03 9.11
N LEU A 51 -10.52 0.59 9.88
CA LEU A 51 -10.53 0.53 11.33
C LEU A 51 -9.77 1.75 11.85
N ALA A 52 -10.46 2.65 12.53
CA ALA A 52 -9.92 3.93 12.95
C ALA A 52 -9.13 3.79 14.26
N ILE A 53 -7.81 3.65 14.19
CA ILE A 53 -6.89 3.52 15.33
C ILE A 53 -6.17 4.84 15.56
N VAL A 54 -5.36 5.26 14.57
CA VAL A 54 -4.69 6.57 14.60
C VAL A 54 -5.55 7.58 13.86
N ASP A 55 -5.79 8.74 14.49
CA ASP A 55 -6.62 9.81 13.97
C ASP A 55 -8.05 9.39 13.55
N PRO A 56 -8.93 9.04 14.51
CA PRO A 56 -10.28 8.62 14.17
C PRO A 56 -11.10 9.66 13.41
N THR A 57 -10.78 10.94 13.58
CA THR A 57 -11.59 12.07 13.09
C THR A 57 -11.23 12.53 11.68
N SER A 58 -9.95 12.58 11.31
CA SER A 58 -9.51 13.14 10.02
C SER A 58 -8.79 12.17 9.09
N GLY A 59 -8.31 11.04 9.57
CA GLY A 59 -7.51 10.06 8.81
C GLY A 59 -8.31 9.19 7.83
N LYS A 60 -9.33 9.74 7.16
CA LYS A 60 -10.12 9.00 6.14
C LYS A 60 -9.24 8.60 4.97
N GLN A 61 -9.41 7.36 4.50
CA GLN A 61 -8.67 6.81 3.36
C GLN A 61 -9.61 6.44 2.20
N PRO A 62 -9.11 6.42 0.95
CA PRO A 62 -7.73 6.68 0.53
C PRO A 62 -7.27 8.11 0.84
N LEU A 63 -5.99 8.27 1.23
CA LEU A 63 -5.37 9.57 1.43
C LEU A 63 -4.98 10.16 0.08
N ILE A 64 -5.15 11.49 -0.06
CA ILE A 64 -4.89 12.20 -1.32
C ILE A 64 -3.94 13.35 -1.04
N SER A 65 -2.88 13.46 -1.88
CA SER A 65 -1.90 14.56 -1.82
C SER A 65 -2.55 15.93 -1.96
N GLN A 66 -1.81 16.99 -1.69
CA GLN A 66 -2.30 18.37 -1.82
C GLN A 66 -2.71 18.72 -3.24
N ASP A 67 -1.93 18.27 -4.22
CA ASP A 67 -2.16 18.48 -5.65
C ASP A 67 -3.24 17.55 -6.23
N GLY A 68 -3.79 16.63 -5.42
CA GLY A 68 -4.80 15.65 -5.84
C GLY A 68 -4.27 14.53 -6.71
N LYS A 69 -2.96 14.43 -6.95
CA LYS A 69 -2.38 13.52 -7.96
C LYS A 69 -1.85 12.21 -7.40
N LYS A 70 -1.53 12.15 -6.10
CA LYS A 70 -1.10 10.91 -5.44
C LYS A 70 -2.21 10.43 -4.52
N ILE A 71 -2.63 9.23 -4.72
CA ILE A 71 -3.71 8.58 -3.98
C ILE A 71 -3.14 7.31 -3.36
N ILE A 72 -3.33 7.13 -2.05
CA ILE A 72 -2.80 5.96 -1.36
C ILE A 72 -3.85 5.31 -0.47
N ALA A 73 -3.97 3.99 -0.57
CA ALA A 73 -4.74 3.15 0.33
C ALA A 73 -3.76 2.28 1.14
N VAL A 74 -3.82 2.37 2.47
CA VAL A 74 -2.88 1.73 3.39
C VAL A 74 -3.62 0.87 4.40
N ASN A 75 -3.19 -0.36 4.57
CA ASN A 75 -3.50 -1.19 5.72
C ASN A 75 -2.21 -1.38 6.52
N GLY A 76 -2.12 -0.82 7.72
CA GLY A 76 -0.92 -0.92 8.53
C GLY A 76 -0.71 0.27 9.46
N GLU A 77 0.46 0.32 10.07
CA GLU A 77 0.91 1.38 10.97
C GLU A 77 2.39 1.72 10.70
N ILE A 78 2.70 3.00 10.61
CA ILE A 78 4.06 3.53 10.43
C ILE A 78 4.55 4.06 11.77
N TYR A 79 5.30 3.26 12.51
CA TYR A 79 5.70 3.54 13.90
C TYR A 79 6.57 4.79 14.04
N ASN A 80 7.44 5.04 13.07
CA ASN A 80 8.33 6.20 13.09
C ASN A 80 7.76 7.45 12.38
N HIS A 81 6.44 7.49 12.13
CA HIS A 81 5.78 8.57 11.39
C HIS A 81 6.06 9.96 11.96
N GLN A 82 6.11 10.12 13.28
CA GLN A 82 6.38 11.42 13.91
C GLN A 82 7.77 11.97 13.56
N ILE A 83 8.79 11.11 13.52
CA ILE A 83 10.16 11.49 13.13
C ILE A 83 10.18 11.86 11.65
N LEU A 84 9.48 11.08 10.83
CA LEU A 84 9.40 11.31 9.39
C LEU A 84 8.62 12.60 9.06
N ARG A 85 7.49 12.86 9.73
CA ARG A 85 6.70 14.10 9.57
C ARG A 85 7.54 15.35 9.82
N LYS A 86 8.38 15.35 10.86
CA LYS A 86 9.24 16.51 11.18
C LYS A 86 10.16 16.91 10.03
N LYS A 87 10.56 15.98 9.16
CA LYS A 87 11.41 16.26 7.98
C LYS A 87 10.69 17.04 6.88
N PHE A 88 9.35 17.08 6.90
CA PHE A 88 8.53 17.68 5.85
C PHE A 88 7.64 18.82 6.35
N LEU A 89 7.80 19.29 7.62
CA LEU A 89 6.93 20.33 8.18
C LEU A 89 6.95 21.64 7.36
N ASP A 90 8.10 21.98 6.78
CA ASP A 90 8.25 23.20 5.99
C ASP A 90 7.87 23.03 4.51
N SER A 91 7.74 21.80 4.02
CA SER A 91 7.56 21.50 2.60
C SER A 91 6.26 20.79 2.25
N TYR A 92 5.58 20.20 3.24
CA TYR A 92 4.33 19.48 3.05
C TYR A 92 3.29 19.86 4.13
N ASN A 93 2.11 20.29 3.70
CA ASN A 93 1.01 20.60 4.59
C ASN A 93 0.16 19.36 4.86
N PHE A 94 0.38 18.71 5.99
CA PHE A 94 -0.37 17.52 6.40
C PHE A 94 -1.84 17.88 6.68
N LYS A 95 -2.76 17.16 6.04
CA LYS A 95 -4.20 17.35 6.17
C LYS A 95 -4.80 16.56 7.35
N THR A 96 -4.09 15.51 7.80
CA THR A 96 -4.55 14.59 8.84
C THR A 96 -3.46 14.37 9.88
N GLN A 97 -3.83 13.73 10.99
CA GLN A 97 -2.87 13.22 11.98
C GLN A 97 -2.54 11.73 11.75
N SER A 98 -3.05 11.15 10.65
CA SER A 98 -2.75 9.76 10.30
C SER A 98 -1.25 9.54 10.14
N ASP A 99 -0.76 8.45 10.71
CA ASP A 99 0.61 7.97 10.54
C ASP A 99 0.94 7.65 9.08
N CYS A 100 -0.06 7.22 8.31
CA CYS A 100 0.09 6.80 6.91
C CYS A 100 0.28 7.99 5.94
N GLU A 101 -0.14 9.22 6.30
CA GLU A 101 -0.03 10.36 5.38
C GLU A 101 1.42 10.71 5.02
N VAL A 102 2.38 10.39 5.90
CA VAL A 102 3.81 10.63 5.65
C VAL A 102 4.35 9.87 4.42
N LEU A 103 3.67 8.81 3.99
CA LEU A 103 4.07 8.04 2.81
C LEU A 103 4.00 8.86 1.51
N ILE A 104 3.10 9.85 1.44
CA ILE A 104 2.94 10.71 0.25
C ILE A 104 4.18 11.59 0.05
N PRO A 105 4.58 12.49 0.99
CA PRO A 105 5.76 13.32 0.81
C PRO A 105 7.07 12.50 0.74
N LEU A 106 7.14 11.34 1.38
CA LEU A 106 8.27 10.44 1.23
C LEU A 106 8.40 9.92 -0.20
N TYR A 107 7.30 9.47 -0.80
CA TYR A 107 7.29 9.03 -2.20
C TYR A 107 7.67 10.16 -3.17
N GLU A 108 7.15 11.37 -2.95
CA GLU A 108 7.48 12.55 -3.76
C GLU A 108 8.96 12.90 -3.70
N SER A 109 9.57 12.78 -2.51
CA SER A 109 10.97 13.13 -2.29
C SER A 109 11.97 12.07 -2.76
N LYS A 110 11.66 10.77 -2.58
CA LYS A 110 12.63 9.67 -2.71
C LYS A 110 12.23 8.58 -3.70
N GLY A 111 11.06 8.68 -4.33
CA GLY A 111 10.52 7.58 -5.13
C GLY A 111 10.44 6.30 -4.29
N VAL A 112 10.69 5.14 -4.90
CA VAL A 112 10.60 3.83 -4.21
C VAL A 112 11.60 3.64 -3.05
N ASN A 113 12.68 4.43 -3.03
CA ASN A 113 13.74 4.30 -2.02
C ASN A 113 13.28 4.66 -0.61
N PHE A 114 12.16 5.38 -0.46
CA PHE A 114 11.60 5.74 0.84
C PHE A 114 11.21 4.51 1.69
N LEU A 115 10.98 3.36 1.07
CA LEU A 115 10.65 2.11 1.79
C LEU A 115 11.70 1.74 2.85
N ASN A 116 12.97 2.10 2.61
CA ASN A 116 14.07 1.86 3.55
C ASN A 116 14.02 2.76 4.79
N ASP A 117 13.27 3.87 4.76
CA ASP A 117 13.10 4.77 5.90
C ASP A 117 11.96 4.33 6.84
N LEU A 118 11.12 3.39 6.40
CA LEU A 118 9.94 2.99 7.14
C LEU A 118 10.28 2.00 8.26
N ASN A 119 9.76 2.29 9.45
CA ASN A 119 9.64 1.34 10.53
C ASN A 119 8.15 1.15 10.82
N GLY A 120 7.63 -0.06 10.56
CA GLY A 120 6.21 -0.33 10.69
C GLY A 120 5.80 -1.66 10.07
N ILE A 121 4.52 -1.94 10.18
CA ILE A 121 3.84 -3.06 9.54
C ILE A 121 2.87 -2.49 8.52
N PHE A 122 2.96 -2.87 7.27
CA PHE A 122 2.15 -2.25 6.22
C PHE A 122 1.98 -3.10 4.96
N ALA A 123 0.86 -2.88 4.33
CA ALA A 123 0.62 -3.14 2.92
C ALA A 123 -0.12 -1.94 2.33
N PHE A 124 0.35 -1.39 1.23
CA PHE A 124 -0.28 -0.25 0.61
C PHE A 124 -0.24 -0.33 -0.92
N ALA A 125 -1.16 0.42 -1.52
CA ALA A 125 -1.17 0.72 -2.94
C ALA A 125 -1.24 2.24 -3.12
N LEU A 126 -0.25 2.82 -3.80
CA LEU A 126 -0.15 4.22 -4.16
C LEU A 126 -0.32 4.36 -5.67
N TYR A 127 -1.17 5.28 -6.09
CA TYR A 127 -1.37 5.65 -7.47
C TYR A 127 -0.94 7.10 -7.70
N ASP A 128 -0.11 7.33 -8.72
CA ASP A 128 0.28 8.65 -9.21
C ASP A 128 -0.43 8.91 -10.54
N SER A 129 -1.54 9.66 -10.48
CA SER A 129 -2.36 9.95 -11.67
C SER A 129 -1.64 10.81 -12.70
N SER A 130 -0.66 11.62 -12.27
CA SER A 130 0.13 12.45 -13.20
C SER A 130 1.07 11.64 -14.08
N LYS A 131 1.43 10.43 -13.65
CA LYS A 131 2.33 9.50 -14.36
C LYS A 131 1.62 8.23 -14.82
N GLU A 132 0.32 8.09 -14.52
CA GLU A 132 -0.46 6.88 -14.73
C GLU A 132 0.28 5.63 -14.19
N SER A 133 0.91 5.77 -13.01
CA SER A 133 1.75 4.73 -12.43
C SER A 133 1.31 4.38 -11.01
N TYR A 134 1.57 3.14 -10.61
CA TYR A 134 1.27 2.68 -9.26
C TYR A 134 2.51 2.07 -8.59
N LEU A 135 2.52 2.16 -7.26
CA LEU A 135 3.49 1.50 -6.38
C LEU A 135 2.70 0.70 -5.34
N ILE A 136 2.95 -0.61 -5.29
CA ILE A 136 2.42 -1.50 -4.28
C ILE A 136 3.60 -1.96 -3.44
N ALA A 137 3.46 -1.98 -2.11
CA ALA A 137 4.50 -2.48 -1.23
C ALA A 137 3.93 -3.18 -0.01
N ARG A 138 4.71 -4.12 0.53
CA ARG A 138 4.40 -4.89 1.72
C ARG A 138 5.59 -4.92 2.67
N ASP A 139 5.32 -4.88 3.97
CA ASP A 139 6.33 -4.92 5.01
C ASP A 139 7.24 -6.15 4.90
N HIS A 140 8.42 -6.06 5.50
CA HIS A 140 9.48 -7.05 5.32
C HIS A 140 9.19 -8.43 5.92
N MET A 141 8.34 -8.49 6.95
CA MET A 141 7.89 -9.74 7.57
C MET A 141 6.59 -10.27 6.96
N GLY A 142 5.86 -9.41 6.20
CA GLY A 142 4.54 -9.74 5.68
C GLY A 142 3.48 -9.89 6.76
N ILE A 143 3.61 -9.10 7.86
CA ILE A 143 2.63 -9.10 8.95
C ILE A 143 1.28 -8.67 8.42
N ILE A 144 1.27 -7.64 7.58
CA ILE A 144 0.06 -7.23 6.90
C ILE A 144 -0.17 -8.11 5.68
N PRO A 145 -1.33 -8.80 5.58
CA PRO A 145 -1.62 -9.63 4.42
C PRO A 145 -1.86 -8.78 3.17
N LEU A 146 -1.38 -9.27 2.03
CA LEU A 146 -1.63 -8.69 0.72
C LEU A 146 -1.60 -9.78 -0.34
N TYR A 147 -2.60 -9.78 -1.21
CA TYR A 147 -2.73 -10.67 -2.37
C TYR A 147 -2.84 -9.82 -3.63
N MET A 148 -2.45 -10.40 -4.75
CA MET A 148 -2.54 -9.81 -6.07
C MET A 148 -3.23 -10.78 -7.04
N GLY A 149 -3.92 -10.25 -8.04
CA GLY A 149 -4.62 -11.08 -9.01
C GLY A 149 -4.91 -10.34 -10.30
N TRP A 150 -5.32 -11.11 -11.31
CA TRP A 150 -5.67 -10.61 -12.64
C TRP A 150 -7.00 -11.21 -13.06
N ASP A 151 -7.87 -10.37 -13.61
CA ASP A 151 -9.06 -10.87 -14.28
C ASP A 151 -8.72 -11.42 -15.66
N LYS A 152 -9.73 -11.98 -16.33
CA LYS A 152 -9.63 -12.52 -17.71
C LYS A 152 -9.26 -11.47 -18.77
N ASN A 153 -9.47 -10.19 -18.48
CA ASN A 153 -9.17 -9.08 -19.38
C ASN A 153 -7.77 -8.52 -19.16
N GLY A 154 -7.08 -8.92 -18.06
CA GLY A 154 -5.76 -8.43 -17.69
C GLY A 154 -5.78 -7.19 -16.79
N THR A 155 -6.92 -6.80 -16.22
CA THR A 155 -6.99 -5.81 -15.14
C THR A 155 -6.28 -6.39 -13.92
N PHE A 156 -5.41 -5.60 -13.31
CA PHE A 156 -4.61 -6.00 -12.16
C PHE A 156 -5.24 -5.54 -10.85
N TYR A 157 -5.39 -6.45 -9.90
CA TYR A 157 -5.99 -6.19 -8.60
C TYR A 157 -5.03 -6.51 -7.47
N VAL A 158 -5.15 -5.76 -6.37
CA VAL A 158 -4.56 -6.13 -5.08
C VAL A 158 -5.62 -6.04 -3.98
N ALA A 159 -5.55 -6.94 -3.00
CA ALA A 159 -6.46 -6.95 -1.87
C ALA A 159 -5.82 -7.48 -0.59
N SER A 160 -6.32 -7.03 0.56
CA SER A 160 -5.86 -7.48 1.87
C SER A 160 -6.09 -8.97 2.12
N GLU A 161 -7.14 -9.56 1.54
CA GLU A 161 -7.46 -10.98 1.72
C GLU A 161 -7.79 -11.65 0.38
N LEU A 162 -7.38 -12.90 0.25
CA LEU A 162 -7.59 -13.71 -0.96
C LEU A 162 -9.07 -13.78 -1.35
N LYS A 163 -9.98 -14.00 -0.39
CA LYS A 163 -11.42 -14.11 -0.64
C LYS A 163 -12.03 -12.88 -1.35
N ALA A 164 -11.39 -11.71 -1.20
CA ALA A 164 -11.87 -10.52 -1.91
C ALA A 164 -11.72 -10.66 -3.43
N LEU A 165 -10.63 -11.32 -3.88
CA LEU A 165 -10.30 -11.51 -5.29
C LEU A 165 -11.05 -12.69 -5.95
N GLU A 166 -11.61 -13.61 -5.15
CA GLU A 166 -12.32 -14.78 -5.66
C GLU A 166 -13.56 -14.40 -6.47
N GLY A 167 -13.76 -15.09 -7.58
CA GLY A 167 -14.88 -14.88 -8.49
C GLY A 167 -14.71 -13.69 -9.46
N VAL A 168 -13.66 -12.86 -9.27
CA VAL A 168 -13.29 -11.78 -10.21
C VAL A 168 -11.96 -12.12 -10.89
N CYS A 169 -10.94 -12.46 -10.11
CA CYS A 169 -9.63 -12.80 -10.66
C CYS A 169 -9.55 -14.25 -11.12
N SER A 170 -9.01 -14.46 -12.31
CA SER A 170 -8.71 -15.78 -12.85
C SER A 170 -7.38 -16.34 -12.35
N LYS A 171 -6.48 -15.48 -11.91
CA LYS A 171 -5.19 -15.82 -11.30
C LYS A 171 -5.04 -15.00 -10.02
N ILE A 172 -4.66 -15.66 -8.92
CA ILE A 172 -4.43 -15.02 -7.62
C ILE A 172 -3.10 -15.53 -7.06
N GLU A 173 -2.29 -14.61 -6.56
CA GLU A 173 -0.99 -14.89 -5.96
C GLU A 173 -0.84 -14.12 -4.64
N LEU A 174 -0.02 -14.65 -3.73
CA LEU A 174 0.40 -13.93 -2.54
C LEU A 174 1.41 -12.84 -2.94
N PHE A 175 1.19 -11.59 -2.51
CA PHE A 175 2.21 -10.56 -2.68
C PHE A 175 3.37 -10.82 -1.70
N PRO A 176 4.62 -10.95 -2.19
CA PRO A 176 5.73 -11.41 -1.36
C PRO A 176 6.12 -10.38 -0.29
N PRO A 177 6.45 -10.82 0.96
CA PRO A 177 6.98 -9.96 2.01
C PRO A 177 8.28 -9.28 1.61
N GLY A 178 8.46 -8.02 2.06
CA GLY A 178 9.67 -7.25 1.78
C GLY A 178 9.87 -6.86 0.31
N HIS A 179 8.78 -6.88 -0.47
CA HIS A 179 8.80 -6.49 -1.89
C HIS A 179 7.93 -5.27 -2.15
N TYR A 180 8.24 -4.61 -3.25
CA TYR A 180 7.38 -3.63 -3.89
C TYR A 180 7.17 -4.00 -5.35
N TRP A 181 6.06 -3.56 -5.94
CA TRP A 181 5.83 -3.58 -7.38
C TRP A 181 5.54 -2.18 -7.87
N PHE A 182 6.46 -1.65 -8.65
CA PHE A 182 6.26 -0.42 -9.40
C PHE A 182 5.74 -0.77 -10.79
N SER A 183 4.72 -0.06 -11.27
CA SER A 183 3.99 -0.39 -12.52
C SER A 183 4.87 -0.51 -13.77
N LYS A 184 6.08 0.06 -13.75
CA LYS A 184 7.05 -0.03 -14.84
C LYS A 184 7.97 -1.26 -14.74
N ASN A 185 7.88 -2.03 -13.66
CA ASN A 185 8.64 -3.25 -13.48
C ASN A 185 7.84 -4.46 -13.98
N ASN A 186 8.53 -5.48 -14.44
CA ASN A 186 7.88 -6.71 -14.91
C ASN A 186 7.42 -7.63 -13.78
N ALA A 187 7.93 -7.44 -12.56
CA ALA A 187 7.64 -8.27 -11.40
C ALA A 187 7.91 -7.52 -10.09
N PRO A 188 7.39 -8.03 -8.95
CA PRO A 188 7.76 -7.52 -7.63
C PRO A 188 9.27 -7.55 -7.42
N THR A 189 9.79 -6.46 -6.88
CA THR A 189 11.22 -6.28 -6.59
C THR A 189 11.43 -6.26 -5.08
N ARG A 190 12.44 -6.97 -4.59
CA ARG A 190 12.77 -6.98 -3.18
C ARG A 190 13.40 -5.65 -2.76
N TRP A 191 12.80 -4.96 -1.77
CA TRP A 191 13.34 -3.72 -1.21
C TRP A 191 14.08 -3.96 0.11
N TYR A 192 13.65 -4.96 0.89
CA TYR A 192 14.28 -5.28 2.17
C TYR A 192 15.42 -6.27 1.96
N ASN A 193 16.64 -5.74 1.94
CA ASN A 193 17.85 -6.53 1.75
C ASN A 193 18.85 -6.17 2.84
N ARG A 194 18.91 -6.97 3.91
CA ARG A 194 19.81 -6.83 5.04
C ARG A 194 20.88 -7.91 5.00
N ASP A 195 22.07 -7.60 5.49
CA ASP A 195 23.23 -8.52 5.46
C ASP A 195 22.96 -9.83 6.19
N TRP A 196 22.16 -9.83 7.27
CA TRP A 196 21.81 -11.03 8.01
C TRP A 196 20.93 -12.04 7.23
N VAL A 197 20.38 -11.67 6.11
CA VAL A 197 19.67 -12.59 5.18
C VAL A 197 20.67 -13.52 4.50
N ASP A 198 21.92 -13.09 4.37
CA ASP A 198 23.00 -13.90 3.80
C ASP A 198 23.92 -14.40 4.94
N TYR A 199 23.80 -15.70 5.25
CA TYR A 199 24.60 -16.32 6.30
C TYR A 199 26.12 -16.13 6.08
N GLN A 200 26.60 -16.13 4.84
CA GLN A 200 28.02 -15.94 4.55
C GLN A 200 28.55 -14.56 4.99
N LYS A 201 27.69 -13.53 4.94
CA LYS A 201 28.03 -12.19 5.38
C LYS A 201 28.09 -12.04 6.90
N VAL A 202 27.32 -12.84 7.63
CA VAL A 202 27.16 -12.70 9.09
C VAL A 202 27.82 -13.80 9.92
N LYS A 203 28.23 -14.93 9.34
CA LYS A 203 28.78 -16.09 10.04
C LYS A 203 30.01 -15.79 10.90
N ASN A 204 30.76 -14.74 10.55
CA ASN A 204 31.96 -14.31 11.26
C ASN A 204 31.75 -12.98 12.00
N ASN A 205 30.51 -12.59 12.25
CA ASN A 205 30.22 -11.38 13.00
C ASN A 205 30.78 -11.51 14.45
N LYS A 206 31.65 -10.56 14.83
CA LYS A 206 32.28 -10.49 16.15
C LYS A 206 31.63 -9.40 17.02
N THR A 207 30.40 -9.02 16.75
CA THR A 207 29.67 -8.03 17.56
C THR A 207 29.64 -8.51 19.00
N ASN A 208 30.15 -7.68 19.93
CA ASN A 208 30.11 -7.96 21.33
C ASN A 208 28.68 -7.82 21.85
N ILE A 209 28.20 -8.81 22.61
CA ILE A 209 26.81 -8.81 23.14
C ILE A 209 26.58 -7.67 24.14
N SER A 210 27.68 -7.09 24.66
CA SER A 210 27.64 -5.97 25.61
C SER A 210 27.55 -4.59 24.93
N ASP A 211 27.61 -4.50 23.61
CA ASP A 211 27.44 -3.28 22.85
C ASP A 211 26.00 -3.17 22.32
#